data_2b6fd3e51e90e85b520f6b29f4532f8d
#
_entry.id   2b6fd3e51e90e85b520f6b29f4532f8d
#
_cell.length_a   1.000
_cell.length_b   1.000
_cell.length_c   1.000
_cell.angle_alpha   90.00
_cell.angle_beta   90.00
_cell.angle_gamma   90.00
#
_symmetry.space_group_name_H-M   'P 1'
#
loop_
_entity.id
_entity.type
_entity.pdbx_description
1 polymer ?
#
loop_
_entity_poly.entity_id
_entity_poly.type
_entity_poly.pdbx_seq_one_letter_code
_entity_poly.pdbx_strand_id
1 'polypeptide(L)'
;MENKNINPHLIRTDAKRSVKMKTKSKKSMNASFKNMAVALIIMSAPIAVQAKQWSLQDCISYALANNIQLQKTQLTKASAQEDYLQSKSALLPSLSASTNQSVNYTPWVSNGISGEGFSKASIDKVYYNGSYSVMGNYTIWNGNKNRNQVKLNKLAKEAAQLDSTAQALNLQEQIAQLYVQILYSTEAINVNKESYLSSVQNEERGKEMVKIGKMSQADLAQLTAQRAQDEFNIVQAESNVKNYKRQLKELLQITSEEAFDIAIPSTTDQMALASIPGMNSVYTAALQNRPEFLSYQNKLDQNDLNIKIAKAGKLPTISANAGATTSTTSMNKNGWGSQMKTNFSMGGGIGVSIPLFDNRQTKTSVNKALIQRESILLDIKNEQTKLYSTIENYWLQANTNQSQFKAAKVSSKSAQTSYDLLSEQFKLGLKRGILTPIPPPMLKLVFI
;
A
#
# COMPACT_ATOMS: atom_id res chain seq x y z
N MET A 1 -14.66 17.33 36.08
CA MET A 1 -15.72 16.40 36.57
C MET A 1 -16.93 16.62 35.71
N GLU A 2 -17.19 15.78 34.77
CA GLU A 2 -18.49 15.27 34.37
C GLU A 2 -18.31 14.38 33.14
N ASN A 3 -18.44 13.11 33.39
CA ASN A 3 -18.46 12.02 32.44
C ASN A 3 -19.77 12.08 31.65
N LYS A 4 -19.72 12.19 30.31
CA LYS A 4 -20.87 11.90 29.45
C LYS A 4 -20.62 10.65 28.63
N ASN A 5 -21.26 9.57 29.07
CA ASN A 5 -21.45 8.32 28.37
C ASN A 5 -21.91 8.53 26.93
N ILE A 6 -21.13 8.04 25.98
CA ILE A 6 -21.53 7.90 24.57
C ILE A 6 -22.14 6.51 24.40
N ASN A 7 -23.42 6.48 24.11
CA ASN A 7 -24.27 5.32 23.92
C ASN A 7 -23.97 4.63 22.58
N PRO A 8 -23.63 3.32 22.53
CA PRO A 8 -23.19 2.64 21.29
C PRO A 8 -24.32 2.13 20.38
N HIS A 9 -25.54 2.65 20.47
CA HIS A 9 -26.69 2.11 19.74
C HIS A 9 -27.16 2.90 18.51
N LEU A 10 -26.39 3.87 17.97
CA LEU A 10 -26.79 4.70 16.83
C LEU A 10 -26.03 4.45 15.51
N ILE A 11 -25.35 3.30 15.36
CA ILE A 11 -24.73 2.94 14.08
C ILE A 11 -25.29 1.59 13.62
N ARG A 12 -26.59 1.52 13.36
CA ARG A 12 -27.17 0.30 12.77
C ARG A 12 -28.51 0.49 12.06
N THR A 13 -28.67 1.56 11.26
CA THR A 13 -29.86 1.67 10.38
C THR A 13 -29.61 2.58 9.20
N ASP A 14 -28.70 2.25 8.26
CA ASP A 14 -28.74 2.85 6.91
C ASP A 14 -27.98 2.04 5.83
N ALA A 15 -28.10 0.71 5.88
CA ALA A 15 -27.54 -0.16 4.84
C ALA A 15 -28.62 -1.06 4.20
N LYS A 16 -29.80 -0.51 3.90
CA LYS A 16 -30.83 -1.22 3.10
C LYS A 16 -31.62 -0.26 2.23
N ARG A 17 -30.98 0.41 1.29
CA ARG A 17 -31.69 1.09 0.19
C ARG A 17 -30.77 1.23 -1.01
N SER A 18 -30.72 0.20 -1.83
CA SER A 18 -30.66 0.34 -3.27
C SER A 18 -30.56 -1.04 -3.93
N VAL A 19 -31.29 -1.07 -4.96
CA VAL A 19 -31.29 -1.76 -6.24
C VAL A 19 -32.22 -2.94 -6.30
N LYS A 20 -33.51 -2.63 -6.55
CA LYS A 20 -34.40 -3.46 -7.34
C LYS A 20 -34.16 -3.12 -8.81
N MET A 21 -33.40 -3.92 -9.52
CA MET A 21 -33.48 -3.98 -10.97
C MET A 21 -34.39 -5.13 -11.41
N LYS A 22 -35.39 -4.75 -12.22
CA LYS A 22 -36.34 -5.64 -12.85
C LYS A 22 -35.65 -6.56 -13.85
N THR A 23 -35.88 -7.85 -13.74
CA THR A 23 -35.88 -8.72 -14.94
C THR A 23 -37.17 -9.52 -14.95
N LYS A 24 -38.00 -9.22 -15.94
CA LYS A 24 -39.05 -10.08 -16.41
C LYS A 24 -38.41 -11.15 -17.31
N SER A 25 -38.69 -12.42 -17.11
CA SER A 25 -38.99 -13.34 -18.19
C SER A 25 -39.69 -14.59 -17.66
N LYS A 26 -40.74 -14.92 -18.37
CA LYS A 26 -41.63 -16.06 -18.20
C LYS A 26 -40.99 -17.35 -18.72
N LYS A 27 -41.20 -18.51 -18.13
CA LYS A 27 -42.18 -19.53 -18.61
C LYS A 27 -41.98 -20.83 -17.86
N SER A 28 -43.11 -21.37 -17.47
CA SER A 28 -43.49 -22.67 -17.01
C SER A 28 -42.83 -23.88 -17.70
N MET A 29 -42.57 -24.92 -16.94
CA MET A 29 -43.21 -26.22 -17.24
C MET A 29 -43.04 -27.22 -16.08
N ASN A 30 -44.17 -27.77 -15.68
CA ASN A 30 -44.29 -28.90 -14.75
C ASN A 30 -43.71 -30.18 -15.34
N ALA A 31 -43.06 -30.98 -14.50
CA ALA A 31 -43.21 -32.42 -14.54
C ALA A 31 -42.62 -33.11 -13.32
N SER A 32 -43.50 -33.70 -12.55
CA SER A 32 -43.45 -34.99 -11.93
C SER A 32 -42.27 -35.40 -11.05
N PHE A 33 -42.51 -35.32 -9.74
CA PHE A 33 -41.79 -36.08 -8.73
C PHE A 33 -42.28 -37.55 -8.75
N LYS A 34 -41.35 -38.49 -8.92
CA LYS A 34 -41.48 -39.86 -8.41
C LYS A 34 -40.15 -40.32 -7.82
N ASN A 35 -40.20 -40.51 -6.56
CA ASN A 35 -39.38 -41.32 -5.66
C ASN A 35 -38.19 -42.07 -6.26
N MET A 36 -37.00 -41.71 -5.75
CA MET A 36 -35.93 -42.68 -5.55
C MET A 36 -35.13 -42.26 -4.31
N ALA A 37 -35.41 -42.92 -3.18
CA ALA A 37 -34.56 -42.92 -2.00
C ALA A 37 -33.29 -43.70 -2.33
N VAL A 38 -32.19 -43.00 -2.58
CA VAL A 38 -30.85 -43.59 -2.60
C VAL A 38 -30.18 -43.19 -1.30
N ALA A 39 -29.99 -44.21 -0.45
CA ALA A 39 -29.20 -44.09 0.76
C ALA A 39 -27.76 -43.74 0.40
N LEU A 40 -27.37 -42.47 0.59
CA LEU A 40 -25.99 -42.03 0.51
C LEU A 40 -25.30 -42.43 1.83
N ILE A 41 -24.65 -43.58 1.82
CA ILE A 41 -23.65 -43.92 2.84
C ILE A 41 -22.49 -42.96 2.61
N ILE A 42 -22.44 -41.89 3.37
CA ILE A 42 -21.26 -41.03 3.46
C ILE A 42 -20.21 -41.83 4.22
N MET A 43 -19.32 -42.49 3.47
CA MET A 43 -18.02 -42.89 3.98
C MET A 43 -17.30 -41.63 4.42
N SER A 44 -17.30 -41.35 5.70
CA SER A 44 -16.40 -40.41 6.33
C SER A 44 -14.98 -40.97 6.31
N ALA A 45 -14.34 -40.98 5.14
CA ALA A 45 -12.90 -41.04 5.12
C ALA A 45 -12.41 -39.76 5.82
N PRO A 46 -11.50 -39.84 6.80
CA PRO A 46 -10.84 -38.65 7.30
C PRO A 46 -10.08 -38.07 6.12
N ILE A 47 -10.62 -37.02 5.52
CA ILE A 47 -9.84 -36.15 4.63
C ILE A 47 -8.78 -35.58 5.55
N ALA A 48 -7.58 -36.18 5.51
CA ALA A 48 -6.40 -35.54 6.05
C ALA A 48 -6.31 -34.17 5.30
N VAL A 49 -6.74 -33.14 5.97
CA VAL A 49 -6.52 -31.77 5.49
C VAL A 49 -5.02 -31.58 5.50
N GLN A 50 -4.40 -31.98 4.39
CA GLN A 50 -3.00 -31.69 4.15
C GLN A 50 -2.92 -30.17 4.11
N ALA A 51 -2.24 -29.56 5.08
CA ALA A 51 -2.03 -28.12 5.11
C ALA A 51 -1.51 -27.71 3.73
N LYS A 52 -2.20 -26.77 3.08
CA LYS A 52 -1.80 -26.26 1.78
C LYS A 52 -0.39 -25.69 1.92
N GLN A 53 0.57 -26.30 1.24
CA GLN A 53 1.91 -25.74 1.16
C GLN A 53 1.91 -24.59 0.16
N TRP A 54 2.28 -23.42 0.65
CA TRP A 54 2.31 -22.20 -0.14
C TRP A 54 3.65 -22.05 -0.86
N SER A 55 3.65 -22.02 -2.19
CA SER A 55 4.82 -21.63 -2.96
C SER A 55 5.04 -20.12 -2.86
N LEU A 56 6.24 -19.63 -3.18
CA LEU A 56 6.53 -18.20 -3.25
C LEU A 56 5.56 -17.48 -4.20
N GLN A 57 5.26 -18.09 -5.35
CA GLN A 57 4.35 -17.52 -6.34
C GLN A 57 2.90 -17.46 -5.83
N ASP A 58 2.46 -18.48 -5.07
CA ASP A 58 1.12 -18.47 -4.44
C ASP A 58 1.02 -17.34 -3.41
N CYS A 59 2.06 -17.16 -2.57
CA CYS A 59 2.13 -16.09 -1.59
C CYS A 59 2.04 -14.71 -2.27
N ILE A 60 2.84 -14.49 -3.31
CA ILE A 60 2.84 -13.24 -4.07
C ILE A 60 1.47 -12.98 -4.71
N SER A 61 0.92 -13.97 -5.41
CA SER A 61 -0.36 -13.83 -6.10
C SER A 61 -1.50 -13.53 -5.14
N TYR A 62 -1.52 -14.22 -4.00
CA TYR A 62 -2.52 -14.02 -2.96
C TYR A 62 -2.39 -12.63 -2.30
N ALA A 63 -1.17 -12.20 -1.99
CA ALA A 63 -0.93 -10.89 -1.40
C ALA A 63 -1.33 -9.75 -2.34
N LEU A 64 -1.00 -9.85 -3.63
CA LEU A 64 -1.38 -8.84 -4.62
C LEU A 64 -2.90 -8.69 -4.75
N ALA A 65 -3.65 -9.77 -4.51
CA ALA A 65 -5.11 -9.74 -4.55
C ALA A 65 -5.74 -9.22 -3.25
N ASN A 66 -5.14 -9.52 -2.09
CA ASN A 66 -5.80 -9.37 -0.79
C ASN A 66 -5.16 -8.31 0.12
N ASN A 67 -3.93 -7.84 -0.16
CA ASN A 67 -3.23 -6.91 0.71
C ASN A 67 -3.95 -5.56 0.79
N ILE A 68 -4.35 -5.16 2.01
CA ILE A 68 -5.12 -3.95 2.28
C ILE A 68 -4.36 -2.68 1.87
N GLN A 69 -3.03 -2.65 2.06
CA GLN A 69 -2.24 -1.48 1.69
C GLN A 69 -2.22 -1.28 0.17
N LEU A 70 -2.13 -2.37 -0.60
CA LEU A 70 -2.23 -2.31 -2.05
C LEU A 70 -3.63 -1.88 -2.52
N GLN A 71 -4.69 -2.38 -1.87
CA GLN A 71 -6.06 -1.93 -2.14
C GLN A 71 -6.23 -0.43 -1.88
N LYS A 72 -5.62 0.12 -0.80
CA LYS A 72 -5.62 1.57 -0.54
C LYS A 72 -4.95 2.37 -1.67
N THR A 73 -3.84 1.88 -2.22
CA THR A 73 -3.21 2.57 -3.37
C THR A 73 -4.08 2.55 -4.62
N GLN A 74 -4.86 1.48 -4.83
CA GLN A 74 -5.85 1.44 -5.92
C GLN A 74 -6.98 2.46 -5.72
N LEU A 75 -7.43 2.66 -4.48
CA LEU A 75 -8.41 3.71 -4.16
C LEU A 75 -7.82 5.12 -4.38
N THR A 76 -6.56 5.34 -4.02
CA THR A 76 -5.84 6.60 -4.32
C THR A 76 -5.77 6.86 -5.83
N LYS A 77 -5.49 5.83 -6.64
CA LYS A 77 -5.55 5.92 -8.11
C LYS A 77 -6.96 6.25 -8.62
N ALA A 78 -7.99 5.65 -8.04
CA ALA A 78 -9.38 5.97 -8.39
C ALA A 78 -9.72 7.43 -8.03
N SER A 79 -9.29 7.91 -6.86
CA SER A 79 -9.44 9.34 -6.49
C SER A 79 -8.73 10.27 -7.47
N ALA A 80 -7.49 9.97 -7.83
CA ALA A 80 -6.75 10.78 -8.82
C ALA A 80 -7.42 10.77 -10.23
N GLN A 81 -8.12 9.68 -10.57
CA GLN A 81 -8.95 9.63 -11.79
C GLN A 81 -10.11 10.62 -11.71
N GLU A 82 -10.81 10.71 -10.56
CA GLU A 82 -11.91 11.65 -10.36
C GLU A 82 -11.39 13.11 -10.38
N ASP A 83 -10.26 13.40 -9.77
CA ASP A 83 -9.62 14.73 -9.83
C ASP A 83 -9.29 15.13 -11.27
N TYR A 84 -8.83 14.18 -12.08
CA TYR A 84 -8.59 14.41 -13.50
C TYR A 84 -9.90 14.71 -14.25
N LEU A 85 -10.98 13.96 -14.00
CA LEU A 85 -12.30 14.20 -14.59
C LEU A 85 -12.87 15.53 -14.13
N GLN A 86 -12.75 15.88 -12.85
CA GLN A 86 -13.16 17.17 -12.32
C GLN A 86 -12.42 18.32 -12.99
N SER A 87 -11.11 18.20 -13.21
CA SER A 87 -10.32 19.22 -13.89
C SER A 87 -10.73 19.44 -15.35
N LYS A 88 -11.16 18.38 -16.04
CA LYS A 88 -11.78 18.51 -17.38
C LYS A 88 -13.12 19.23 -17.33
N SER A 89 -13.94 18.92 -16.32
CA SER A 89 -15.23 19.58 -16.14
C SER A 89 -15.07 21.08 -15.80
N ALA A 90 -13.95 21.47 -15.18
CA ALA A 90 -13.63 22.89 -14.95
C ALA A 90 -13.38 23.70 -16.24
N LEU A 91 -13.30 23.05 -17.41
CA LEU A 91 -13.29 23.70 -18.72
C LEU A 91 -14.70 23.95 -19.27
N LEU A 92 -15.74 23.49 -18.60
CA LEU A 92 -17.15 23.68 -18.96
C LEU A 92 -17.76 24.80 -18.11
N PRO A 93 -18.89 25.40 -18.55
CA PRO A 93 -19.65 26.32 -17.73
C PRO A 93 -20.18 25.66 -16.46
N SER A 94 -20.14 26.38 -15.35
CA SER A 94 -20.85 25.99 -14.12
C SER A 94 -22.19 26.67 -14.06
N LEU A 95 -23.20 25.97 -13.54
CA LEU A 95 -24.55 26.49 -13.30
C LEU A 95 -24.89 26.30 -11.84
N SER A 96 -25.35 27.38 -11.20
CA SER A 96 -25.80 27.36 -9.80
C SER A 96 -27.13 28.05 -9.65
N ALA A 97 -27.97 27.54 -8.78
CA ALA A 97 -29.19 28.19 -8.31
C ALA A 97 -29.02 28.54 -6.85
N SER A 98 -29.42 29.74 -6.49
CA SER A 98 -29.39 30.18 -5.08
C SER A 98 -30.65 30.94 -4.70
N THR A 99 -31.03 30.83 -3.46
CA THR A 99 -32.06 31.64 -2.84
C THR A 99 -31.55 32.15 -1.51
N ASN A 100 -31.81 33.41 -1.26
CA ASN A 100 -31.54 34.04 0.03
C ASN A 100 -32.83 34.64 0.58
N GLN A 101 -33.18 34.28 1.81
CA GLN A 101 -34.36 34.73 2.51
C GLN A 101 -33.89 35.48 3.75
N SER A 102 -34.30 36.73 3.92
CA SER A 102 -33.90 37.54 5.06
C SER A 102 -35.11 38.23 5.70
N VAL A 103 -35.11 38.29 7.01
CA VAL A 103 -36.01 39.13 7.81
C VAL A 103 -35.16 40.24 8.40
N ASN A 104 -35.54 41.47 8.14
CA ASN A 104 -34.81 42.66 8.59
C ASN A 104 -35.67 43.43 9.59
N TYR A 105 -35.04 43.92 10.67
CA TYR A 105 -35.65 44.81 11.64
C TYR A 105 -34.89 46.10 11.66
N THR A 106 -35.61 47.22 11.36
CA THR A 106 -35.07 48.56 11.30
C THR A 106 -35.77 49.46 12.31
N PRO A 107 -35.33 49.48 13.58
CA PRO A 107 -36.09 50.14 14.68
C PRO A 107 -36.17 51.66 14.54
N TRP A 108 -35.22 52.27 13.86
CA TRP A 108 -35.10 53.73 13.82
C TRP A 108 -35.69 54.40 12.55
N VAL A 109 -36.08 53.60 11.55
CA VAL A 109 -36.63 54.13 10.30
C VAL A 109 -38.17 54.15 10.43
N SER A 110 -38.74 55.33 10.46
CA SER A 110 -40.19 55.53 10.49
C SER A 110 -40.74 56.01 9.14
N ASN A 111 -39.95 56.66 8.32
CA ASN A 111 -40.35 57.20 7.01
C ASN A 111 -39.18 57.11 6.00
N GLY A 112 -39.44 56.66 4.78
CA GLY A 112 -38.52 56.67 3.65
C GLY A 112 -38.94 57.71 2.60
N ILE A 113 -38.01 58.19 1.80
CA ILE A 113 -38.25 59.04 0.62
C ILE A 113 -38.31 58.13 -0.60
N SER A 114 -39.45 58.03 -1.28
CA SER A 114 -39.53 57.39 -2.59
C SER A 114 -39.19 58.42 -3.67
N GLY A 115 -38.28 58.06 -4.62
CA GLY A 115 -37.88 58.91 -5.73
C GLY A 115 -39.06 59.36 -6.60
N GLU A 116 -38.99 60.56 -7.14
CA GLU A 116 -39.99 61.28 -7.89
C GLU A 116 -41.18 61.82 -7.05
N GLY A 117 -40.94 62.95 -6.38
CA GLY A 117 -41.94 63.79 -5.73
C GLY A 117 -42.26 63.34 -4.31
N PHE A 118 -41.42 63.65 -3.37
CA PHE A 118 -41.60 63.82 -1.89
C PHE A 118 -42.83 63.17 -1.23
N SER A 119 -43.24 61.98 -1.61
CA SER A 119 -44.25 61.23 -0.86
C SER A 119 -43.59 60.40 0.26
N LYS A 120 -44.06 60.60 1.50
CA LYS A 120 -43.63 59.82 2.66
C LYS A 120 -44.06 58.36 2.45
N ALA A 121 -43.14 57.46 2.21
CA ALA A 121 -43.41 56.02 2.23
C ALA A 121 -43.26 55.51 3.69
N SER A 122 -44.30 54.86 4.25
CA SER A 122 -44.15 54.15 5.49
C SER A 122 -43.35 52.88 5.27
N ILE A 123 -42.24 52.73 6.00
CA ILE A 123 -41.42 51.55 5.96
C ILE A 123 -41.78 50.69 7.18
N ASP A 124 -42.19 49.44 6.98
CA ASP A 124 -42.39 48.51 8.05
C ASP A 124 -41.11 48.29 8.83
N LYS A 125 -41.16 48.35 10.16
CA LYS A 125 -40.00 48.11 11.02
C LYS A 125 -39.45 46.69 10.87
N VAL A 126 -40.29 45.72 10.58
CA VAL A 126 -39.95 44.36 10.26
C VAL A 126 -40.37 44.06 8.84
N TYR A 127 -39.46 43.67 8.01
CA TYR A 127 -39.77 43.30 6.63
C TYR A 127 -38.95 42.11 6.16
N TYR A 128 -39.55 41.35 5.29
CA TYR A 128 -39.00 40.17 4.66
C TYR A 128 -38.50 40.49 3.25
N ASN A 129 -37.34 39.96 2.91
CA ASN A 129 -36.81 39.98 1.53
C ASN A 129 -36.44 38.55 1.10
N GLY A 130 -36.84 38.19 -0.11
CA GLY A 130 -36.43 36.98 -0.80
C GLY A 130 -35.72 37.32 -2.09
N SER A 131 -34.60 36.68 -2.36
CA SER A 131 -33.94 36.73 -3.66
C SER A 131 -33.73 35.34 -4.21
N TYR A 132 -33.92 35.18 -5.48
CA TYR A 132 -33.81 33.92 -6.23
C TYR A 132 -32.95 34.17 -7.47
N SER A 133 -31.95 33.32 -7.69
CA SER A 133 -31.06 33.48 -8.82
C SER A 133 -30.63 32.15 -9.40
N VAL A 134 -30.48 32.12 -10.71
CA VAL A 134 -29.79 31.06 -11.45
C VAL A 134 -28.67 31.72 -12.23
N MET A 135 -27.42 31.30 -11.97
CA MET A 135 -26.22 31.92 -12.53
C MET A 135 -25.35 30.87 -13.21
N GLY A 136 -24.97 31.12 -14.46
CA GLY A 136 -23.99 30.37 -15.20
C GLY A 136 -22.67 31.16 -15.28
N ASN A 137 -21.55 30.48 -14.98
CA ASN A 137 -20.23 31.09 -15.09
C ASN A 137 -19.32 30.23 -15.97
N TYR A 138 -18.58 30.87 -16.85
CA TYR A 138 -17.63 30.21 -17.75
C TYR A 138 -16.32 30.98 -17.85
N THR A 139 -15.21 30.29 -17.57
CA THR A 139 -13.87 30.87 -17.78
C THR A 139 -13.45 30.58 -19.22
N ILE A 140 -13.49 31.61 -20.07
CA ILE A 140 -13.10 31.53 -21.48
C ILE A 140 -11.59 31.35 -21.59
N TRP A 141 -10.81 32.13 -20.82
CA TRP A 141 -9.35 32.09 -20.81
C TRP A 141 -8.78 32.63 -19.51
N ASN A 142 -7.75 32.00 -18.98
CA ASN A 142 -7.05 32.40 -17.74
C ASN A 142 -5.55 32.10 -17.83
N GLY A 143 -4.92 32.52 -18.94
CA GLY A 143 -3.50 32.23 -19.15
C GLY A 143 -3.18 30.75 -19.32
N ASN A 144 -4.13 29.93 -19.79
CA ASN A 144 -4.05 28.47 -19.87
C ASN A 144 -3.94 27.74 -18.50
N LYS A 145 -4.22 28.42 -17.39
CA LYS A 145 -4.17 27.82 -16.05
C LYS A 145 -5.02 26.54 -15.96
N ASN A 146 -6.31 26.60 -16.36
CA ASN A 146 -7.21 25.44 -16.32
C ASN A 146 -6.73 24.31 -17.24
N ARG A 147 -6.25 24.63 -18.46
CA ARG A 147 -5.71 23.61 -19.38
C ARG A 147 -4.46 22.94 -18.83
N ASN A 148 -3.56 23.71 -18.19
CA ASN A 148 -2.38 23.15 -17.54
C ASN A 148 -2.75 22.34 -16.30
N GLN A 149 -3.82 22.72 -15.56
CA GLN A 149 -4.35 21.94 -14.45
C GLN A 149 -4.88 20.55 -14.91
N VAL A 150 -5.55 20.49 -16.06
CA VAL A 150 -5.97 19.19 -16.65
C VAL A 150 -4.76 18.30 -16.94
N LYS A 151 -3.69 18.88 -17.52
CA LYS A 151 -2.45 18.14 -17.80
C LYS A 151 -1.77 17.69 -16.50
N LEU A 152 -1.74 18.55 -15.49
CA LEU A 152 -1.20 18.25 -14.18
C LEU A 152 -1.93 17.08 -13.52
N ASN A 153 -3.26 17.13 -13.50
CA ASN A 153 -4.07 16.05 -12.91
C ASN A 153 -4.00 14.76 -13.74
N LYS A 154 -3.76 14.84 -15.06
CA LYS A 154 -3.46 13.66 -15.86
C LYS A 154 -2.15 12.99 -15.39
N LEU A 155 -1.07 13.78 -15.22
CA LEU A 155 0.20 13.27 -14.70
C LEU A 155 0.07 12.77 -13.26
N ALA A 156 -0.73 13.43 -12.41
CA ALA A 156 -1.00 12.96 -11.05
C ALA A 156 -1.70 11.58 -11.03
N LYS A 157 -2.64 11.33 -11.96
CA LYS A 157 -3.23 10.00 -12.16
C LYS A 157 -2.20 8.96 -12.60
N GLU A 158 -1.29 9.33 -13.51
CA GLU A 158 -0.20 8.46 -13.97
C GLU A 158 0.78 8.18 -12.82
N ALA A 159 1.10 9.18 -11.99
CA ALA A 159 1.91 9.01 -10.78
C ALA A 159 1.27 8.03 -9.80
N ALA A 160 -0.02 8.16 -9.52
CA ALA A 160 -0.74 7.22 -8.64
C ALA A 160 -0.73 5.77 -9.17
N GLN A 161 -0.69 5.58 -10.49
CA GLN A 161 -0.50 4.26 -11.10
C GLN A 161 0.92 3.72 -10.86
N LEU A 162 1.94 4.55 -11.03
CA LEU A 162 3.34 4.18 -10.79
C LEU A 162 3.57 3.85 -9.31
N ASP A 163 3.00 4.65 -8.39
CA ASP A 163 3.09 4.41 -6.96
C ASP A 163 2.42 3.09 -6.55
N SER A 164 1.28 2.75 -7.17
CA SER A 164 0.63 1.44 -6.96
C SER A 164 1.51 0.29 -7.46
N THR A 165 2.20 0.47 -8.59
CA THR A 165 3.13 -0.54 -9.12
C THR A 165 4.37 -0.69 -8.24
N ALA A 166 4.92 0.43 -7.75
CA ALA A 166 6.06 0.42 -6.82
C ALA A 166 5.69 -0.28 -5.51
N GLN A 167 4.50 -0.02 -4.97
CA GLN A 167 4.02 -0.68 -3.76
C GLN A 167 3.83 -2.19 -3.97
N ALA A 168 3.36 -2.62 -5.16
CA ALA A 168 3.22 -4.03 -5.48
C ALA A 168 4.59 -4.74 -5.55
N LEU A 169 5.60 -4.11 -6.15
CA LEU A 169 6.97 -4.63 -6.19
C LEU A 169 7.59 -4.71 -4.78
N ASN A 170 7.39 -3.69 -3.97
CA ASN A 170 7.87 -3.66 -2.58
C ASN A 170 7.26 -4.79 -1.74
N LEU A 171 5.96 -5.05 -1.91
CA LEU A 171 5.26 -6.15 -1.26
C LEU A 171 5.83 -7.51 -1.71
N GLN A 172 6.10 -7.69 -3.00
CA GLN A 172 6.71 -8.91 -3.53
C GLN A 172 8.11 -9.14 -2.95
N GLU A 173 8.92 -8.09 -2.85
CA GLU A 173 10.27 -8.15 -2.25
C GLU A 173 10.20 -8.57 -0.77
N GLN A 174 9.32 -7.95 0.02
CA GLN A 174 9.13 -8.30 1.44
C GLN A 174 8.68 -9.76 1.62
N ILE A 175 7.76 -10.23 0.77
CA ILE A 175 7.32 -11.63 0.79
C ILE A 175 8.47 -12.56 0.45
N ALA A 176 9.26 -12.26 -0.59
CA ALA A 176 10.41 -13.07 -0.99
C ALA A 176 11.46 -13.14 0.12
N GLN A 177 11.77 -12.03 0.77
CA GLN A 177 12.72 -11.98 1.90
C GLN A 177 12.24 -12.85 3.06
N LEU A 178 10.97 -12.72 3.49
CA LEU A 178 10.43 -13.54 4.57
C LEU A 178 10.36 -15.03 4.20
N TYR A 179 10.01 -15.33 2.95
CA TYR A 179 9.96 -16.69 2.44
C TYR A 179 11.34 -17.36 2.54
N VAL A 180 12.39 -16.69 2.08
CA VAL A 180 13.78 -17.15 2.18
C VAL A 180 14.21 -17.30 3.65
N GLN A 181 13.84 -16.36 4.53
CA GLN A 181 14.15 -16.46 5.98
C GLN A 181 13.48 -17.67 6.64
N ILE A 182 12.24 -18.00 6.25
CA ILE A 182 11.55 -19.19 6.73
C ILE A 182 12.29 -20.45 6.26
N LEU A 183 12.67 -20.53 4.98
CA LEU A 183 13.43 -21.67 4.43
C LEU A 183 14.75 -21.84 5.18
N TYR A 184 15.53 -20.78 5.32
CA TYR A 184 16.80 -20.78 6.05
C TYR A 184 16.63 -21.26 7.50
N SER A 185 15.65 -20.69 8.23
CA SER A 185 15.43 -21.04 9.63
C SER A 185 14.88 -22.47 9.78
N THR A 186 14.13 -22.96 8.79
CA THR A 186 13.65 -24.36 8.79
C THR A 186 14.81 -25.33 8.62
N GLU A 187 15.75 -25.03 7.74
CA GLU A 187 16.94 -25.85 7.57
C GLU A 187 17.87 -25.77 8.81
N ALA A 188 17.96 -24.60 9.45
CA ALA A 188 18.69 -24.44 10.70
C ALA A 188 18.13 -25.37 11.83
N ILE A 189 16.81 -25.60 11.87
CA ILE A 189 16.22 -26.58 12.80
C ILE A 189 16.78 -27.99 12.53
N ASN A 190 16.85 -28.42 11.26
CA ASN A 190 17.37 -29.73 10.89
C ASN A 190 18.83 -29.90 11.32
N VAL A 191 19.66 -28.90 11.03
CA VAL A 191 21.07 -28.84 11.43
C VAL A 191 21.24 -28.92 12.94
N ASN A 192 20.45 -28.13 13.71
CA ASN A 192 20.51 -28.14 15.16
C ASN A 192 20.03 -29.48 15.75
N LYS A 193 19.04 -30.14 15.14
CA LYS A 193 18.58 -31.47 15.55
C LYS A 193 19.66 -32.54 15.35
N GLU A 194 20.40 -32.50 14.25
CA GLU A 194 21.53 -33.41 14.04
C GLU A 194 22.64 -33.17 15.07
N SER A 195 22.96 -31.88 15.38
CA SER A 195 23.91 -31.57 16.47
C SER A 195 23.43 -32.07 17.81
N TYR A 196 22.17 -31.88 18.16
CA TYR A 196 21.58 -32.34 19.38
C TYR A 196 21.65 -33.87 19.51
N LEU A 197 21.26 -34.60 18.47
CA LEU A 197 21.36 -36.08 18.47
C LEU A 197 22.79 -36.55 18.71
N SER A 198 23.76 -35.87 18.15
CA SER A 198 25.16 -36.16 18.37
C SER A 198 25.62 -35.87 19.79
N SER A 199 25.22 -34.74 20.36
CA SER A 199 25.53 -34.39 21.76
C SER A 199 24.86 -35.35 22.78
N VAL A 200 23.63 -35.83 22.50
CA VAL A 200 22.98 -36.87 23.29
C VAL A 200 23.81 -38.17 23.31
N GLN A 201 24.27 -38.61 22.13
CA GLN A 201 25.12 -39.81 22.05
C GLN A 201 26.44 -39.65 22.81
N ASN A 202 27.04 -38.48 22.77
CA ASN A 202 28.29 -38.16 23.49
C ASN A 202 28.05 -38.14 25.00
N GLU A 203 26.94 -37.57 25.48
CA GLU A 203 26.58 -37.56 26.90
C GLU A 203 26.34 -38.99 27.40
N GLU A 204 25.62 -39.84 26.64
CA GLU A 204 25.40 -41.24 27.01
C GLU A 204 26.73 -42.02 27.10
N ARG A 205 27.62 -41.89 26.12
CA ARG A 205 28.97 -42.48 26.20
C ARG A 205 29.75 -41.95 27.39
N GLY A 206 29.67 -40.62 27.66
CA GLY A 206 30.29 -40.00 28.83
C GLY A 206 29.80 -40.61 30.13
N LYS A 207 28.50 -40.88 30.29
CA LYS A 207 27.91 -41.55 31.46
C LYS A 207 28.50 -42.96 31.65
N GLU A 208 28.62 -43.72 30.57
CA GLU A 208 29.22 -45.07 30.65
C GLU A 208 30.74 -45.00 30.98
N MET A 209 31.48 -44.02 30.42
CA MET A 209 32.90 -43.82 30.72
C MET A 209 33.14 -43.41 32.19
N VAL A 210 32.26 -42.61 32.78
CA VAL A 210 32.32 -42.27 34.21
C VAL A 210 32.06 -43.51 35.07
N LYS A 211 31.06 -44.34 34.74
CA LYS A 211 30.80 -45.58 35.49
C LYS A 211 32.00 -46.52 35.57
N ILE A 212 32.76 -46.61 34.47
CA ILE A 212 33.97 -47.45 34.41
C ILE A 212 35.27 -46.73 34.84
N GLY A 213 35.15 -45.51 35.40
CA GLY A 213 36.28 -44.72 35.88
C GLY A 213 37.23 -44.13 34.81
N LYS A 214 36.81 -44.08 33.53
CA LYS A 214 37.62 -43.59 32.42
C LYS A 214 37.37 -42.11 32.06
N MET A 215 36.42 -41.45 32.72
CA MET A 215 36.09 -40.03 32.54
C MET A 215 35.73 -39.39 33.88
N SER A 216 36.06 -38.10 34.04
CA SER A 216 35.71 -37.33 35.22
C SER A 216 34.25 -36.91 35.23
N GLN A 217 33.66 -36.64 36.41
CA GLN A 217 32.33 -36.03 36.55
C GLN A 217 32.28 -34.62 35.95
N ALA A 218 33.40 -33.91 35.97
CA ALA A 218 33.51 -32.55 35.39
C ALA A 218 33.39 -32.63 33.86
N ASP A 219 34.02 -33.59 33.20
CA ASP A 219 33.93 -33.77 31.75
C ASP A 219 32.52 -34.18 31.34
N LEU A 220 31.85 -35.06 32.13
CA LEU A 220 30.44 -35.40 31.89
C LEU A 220 29.52 -34.18 32.03
N ALA A 221 29.73 -33.33 33.02
CA ALA A 221 28.95 -32.11 33.19
C ALA A 221 29.10 -31.19 31.99
N GLN A 222 30.31 -31.09 31.35
CA GLN A 222 30.54 -30.36 30.14
C GLN A 222 29.74 -30.93 28.95
N LEU A 223 29.69 -32.26 28.78
CA LEU A 223 28.89 -32.88 27.74
C LEU A 223 27.39 -32.65 27.93
N THR A 224 26.92 -32.71 29.20
CA THR A 224 25.53 -32.38 29.54
C THR A 224 25.20 -30.91 29.22
N ALA A 225 26.11 -29.98 29.52
CA ALA A 225 25.94 -28.55 29.17
C ALA A 225 25.87 -28.36 27.66
N GLN A 226 26.71 -29.06 26.87
CA GLN A 226 26.66 -28.97 25.40
C GLN A 226 25.34 -29.48 24.86
N ARG A 227 24.83 -30.65 25.35
CA ARG A 227 23.51 -31.16 24.93
C ARG A 227 22.40 -30.12 25.22
N ALA A 228 22.41 -29.54 26.42
CA ALA A 228 21.41 -28.53 26.78
C ALA A 228 21.50 -27.27 25.90
N GLN A 229 22.72 -26.87 25.51
CA GLN A 229 22.91 -25.75 24.58
C GLN A 229 22.35 -26.09 23.18
N ASP A 230 22.57 -27.30 22.69
CA ASP A 230 22.04 -27.71 21.38
C ASP A 230 20.51 -27.82 21.39
N GLU A 231 19.92 -28.29 22.51
CA GLU A 231 18.45 -28.25 22.72
C GLU A 231 17.90 -26.82 22.70
N PHE A 232 18.55 -25.89 23.38
CA PHE A 232 18.20 -24.48 23.35
C PHE A 232 18.23 -23.90 21.92
N ASN A 233 19.25 -24.25 21.13
CA ASN A 233 19.38 -23.81 19.74
C ASN A 233 18.21 -24.29 18.86
N ILE A 234 17.70 -25.51 19.09
CA ILE A 234 16.49 -26.01 18.39
C ILE A 234 15.28 -25.15 18.73
N VAL A 235 15.03 -24.93 20.03
CA VAL A 235 13.87 -24.11 20.47
C VAL A 235 13.93 -22.70 19.91
N GLN A 236 15.13 -22.09 19.88
CA GLN A 236 15.34 -20.76 19.31
C GLN A 236 15.04 -20.74 17.80
N ALA A 237 15.52 -21.74 17.06
CA ALA A 237 15.28 -21.84 15.61
C ALA A 237 13.78 -22.08 15.32
N GLU A 238 13.10 -22.91 16.08
CA GLU A 238 11.64 -23.13 15.95
C GLU A 238 10.84 -21.86 16.24
N SER A 239 11.27 -21.08 17.25
CA SER A 239 10.66 -19.79 17.57
C SER A 239 10.81 -18.81 16.42
N ASN A 240 11.99 -18.76 15.78
CA ASN A 240 12.25 -17.90 14.63
C ASN A 240 11.34 -18.26 13.45
N VAL A 241 11.21 -19.56 13.12
CA VAL A 241 10.30 -20.02 12.05
C VAL A 241 8.87 -19.59 12.32
N LYS A 242 8.38 -19.79 13.56
CA LYS A 242 7.01 -19.37 13.95
C LYS A 242 6.84 -17.85 13.77
N ASN A 243 7.83 -17.06 14.16
CA ASN A 243 7.77 -15.60 14.03
C ASN A 243 7.77 -15.15 12.57
N TYR A 244 8.63 -15.69 11.72
CA TYR A 244 8.65 -15.36 10.29
C TYR A 244 7.38 -15.82 9.57
N LYS A 245 6.83 -16.99 9.90
CA LYS A 245 5.53 -17.43 9.38
C LYS A 245 4.40 -16.48 9.80
N ARG A 246 4.42 -15.98 11.05
CA ARG A 246 3.47 -14.97 11.53
C ARG A 246 3.57 -13.67 10.72
N GLN A 247 4.79 -13.17 10.49
CA GLN A 247 5.01 -11.96 9.67
C GLN A 247 4.56 -12.17 8.23
N LEU A 248 4.82 -13.33 7.65
CA LEU A 248 4.34 -13.65 6.29
C LEU A 248 2.81 -13.69 6.23
N LYS A 249 2.14 -14.34 7.19
CA LYS A 249 0.67 -14.33 7.30
C LYS A 249 0.11 -12.91 7.41
N GLU A 250 0.79 -12.02 8.13
CA GLU A 250 0.42 -10.61 8.25
C GLU A 250 0.47 -9.89 6.89
N LEU A 251 1.53 -10.07 6.09
CA LEU A 251 1.61 -9.52 4.73
C LEU A 251 0.54 -10.09 3.80
N LEU A 252 0.22 -11.37 3.95
CA LEU A 252 -0.83 -12.06 3.20
C LEU A 252 -2.24 -11.69 3.69
N GLN A 253 -2.38 -11.00 4.83
CA GLN A 253 -3.67 -10.71 5.49
C GLN A 253 -4.45 -11.98 5.87
N ILE A 254 -3.74 -13.06 6.24
CA ILE A 254 -4.34 -14.32 6.68
C ILE A 254 -4.50 -14.27 8.20
N THR A 255 -5.75 -14.27 8.67
CA THR A 255 -6.12 -14.26 10.10
C THR A 255 -6.63 -15.62 10.60
N SER A 256 -6.74 -16.62 9.69
CA SER A 256 -7.21 -17.95 10.08
C SER A 256 -6.18 -18.68 10.97
N GLU A 257 -6.69 -19.52 11.87
CA GLU A 257 -5.87 -20.40 12.72
C GLU A 257 -5.41 -21.68 11.97
N GLU A 258 -5.81 -21.85 10.71
CA GLU A 258 -5.42 -22.97 9.89
C GLU A 258 -3.89 -23.10 9.80
N ALA A 259 -3.43 -24.35 9.75
CA ALA A 259 -2.02 -24.65 9.61
C ALA A 259 -1.47 -24.02 8.31
N PHE A 260 -0.50 -23.11 8.50
CA PHE A 260 0.16 -22.41 7.41
C PHE A 260 1.59 -22.91 7.27
N ASP A 261 1.92 -23.45 6.10
CA ASP A 261 3.26 -23.89 5.77
C ASP A 261 3.67 -23.49 4.36
N ILE A 262 4.99 -23.38 4.13
CA ILE A 262 5.54 -23.02 2.84
C ILE A 262 6.12 -24.24 2.13
N ALA A 263 6.08 -24.23 0.82
CA ALA A 263 6.71 -25.23 -0.01
C ALA A 263 8.25 -25.03 -0.02
N ILE A 264 9.00 -26.11 0.13
CA ILE A 264 10.46 -26.07 -0.01
C ILE A 264 10.80 -26.29 -1.48
N PRO A 265 11.36 -25.29 -2.18
CA PRO A 265 11.72 -25.46 -3.58
C PRO A 265 12.88 -26.43 -3.72
N SER A 266 12.90 -27.19 -4.81
CA SER A 266 14.06 -27.99 -5.17
C SER A 266 15.15 -27.08 -5.73
N THR A 267 16.25 -26.97 -5.02
CA THR A 267 17.44 -26.23 -5.47
C THR A 267 18.54 -27.17 -5.92
N THR A 268 19.33 -26.75 -6.89
CA THR A 268 20.47 -27.52 -7.41
C THR A 268 21.77 -26.70 -7.30
N ASP A 269 22.89 -27.39 -7.19
CA ASP A 269 24.21 -26.75 -7.21
C ASP A 269 24.42 -25.82 -8.42
N GLN A 270 23.84 -26.19 -9.56
CA GLN A 270 23.94 -25.40 -10.79
C GLN A 270 23.21 -24.06 -10.66
N MET A 271 22.08 -24.02 -9.96
CA MET A 271 21.35 -22.78 -9.69
C MET A 271 22.14 -21.86 -8.75
N ALA A 272 22.74 -22.42 -7.69
CA ALA A 272 23.58 -21.66 -6.75
C ALA A 272 24.86 -21.09 -7.39
N LEU A 273 25.37 -21.74 -8.42
CA LEU A 273 26.59 -21.35 -9.14
C LEU A 273 26.29 -20.62 -10.45
N ALA A 274 25.06 -20.20 -10.69
CA ALA A 274 24.70 -19.44 -11.88
C ALA A 274 25.49 -18.12 -11.96
N SER A 275 25.75 -17.66 -13.17
CA SER A 275 26.49 -16.42 -13.41
C SER A 275 25.74 -15.22 -12.85
N ILE A 276 26.40 -14.43 -12.01
CA ILE A 276 25.85 -13.19 -11.47
C ILE A 276 26.02 -12.08 -12.50
N PRO A 277 24.96 -11.35 -12.89
CA PRO A 277 25.07 -10.25 -13.84
C PRO A 277 26.01 -9.15 -13.34
N GLY A 278 26.65 -8.45 -14.28
CA GLY A 278 27.54 -7.33 -13.93
C GLY A 278 26.76 -6.19 -13.25
N MET A 279 27.28 -5.65 -12.16
CA MET A 279 26.65 -4.62 -11.33
C MET A 279 26.17 -3.42 -12.15
N ASN A 280 27.00 -2.88 -13.07
CA ASN A 280 26.66 -1.72 -13.89
C ASN A 280 25.48 -1.99 -14.84
N SER A 281 25.36 -3.21 -15.38
CA SER A 281 24.26 -3.57 -16.27
C SER A 281 22.94 -3.62 -15.49
N VAL A 282 22.96 -4.16 -14.27
CA VAL A 282 21.80 -4.19 -13.36
C VAL A 282 21.39 -2.79 -12.98
N TYR A 283 22.34 -1.92 -12.62
CA TYR A 283 22.07 -0.53 -12.26
C TYR A 283 21.42 0.26 -13.41
N THR A 284 21.99 0.14 -14.62
CA THR A 284 21.44 0.83 -15.80
C THR A 284 20.02 0.35 -16.12
N ALA A 285 19.79 -0.96 -16.08
CA ALA A 285 18.47 -1.52 -16.29
C ALA A 285 17.46 -1.07 -15.21
N ALA A 286 17.90 -0.98 -13.95
CA ALA A 286 17.06 -0.52 -12.84
C ALA A 286 16.66 0.95 -13.00
N LEU A 287 17.57 1.84 -13.40
CA LEU A 287 17.27 3.24 -13.67
C LEU A 287 16.20 3.44 -14.74
N GLN A 288 16.16 2.57 -15.74
CA GLN A 288 15.21 2.67 -16.85
C GLN A 288 13.85 2.06 -16.55
N ASN A 289 13.78 1.02 -15.73
CA ASN A 289 12.58 0.20 -15.60
C ASN A 289 11.89 0.30 -14.23
N ARG A 290 12.59 0.78 -13.18
CA ARG A 290 11.96 0.85 -11.86
C ARG A 290 10.92 1.98 -11.80
N PRO A 291 9.71 1.69 -11.29
CA PRO A 291 8.61 2.65 -11.25
C PRO A 291 8.93 3.89 -10.40
N GLU A 292 9.83 3.79 -9.43
CA GLU A 292 10.27 4.91 -8.60
C GLU A 292 10.95 6.01 -9.44
N PHE A 293 11.79 5.64 -10.40
CA PHE A 293 12.47 6.61 -11.29
C PHE A 293 11.51 7.20 -12.33
N LEU A 294 10.57 6.41 -12.83
CA LEU A 294 9.49 6.89 -13.67
C LEU A 294 8.58 7.88 -12.92
N SER A 295 8.35 7.63 -11.62
CA SER A 295 7.61 8.54 -10.74
C SER A 295 8.35 9.87 -10.54
N TYR A 296 9.66 9.87 -10.38
CA TYR A 296 10.46 11.10 -10.29
C TYR A 296 10.42 11.93 -11.58
N GLN A 297 10.52 11.28 -12.75
CA GLN A 297 10.37 11.98 -14.04
C GLN A 297 8.98 12.62 -14.14
N ASN A 298 7.94 11.90 -13.78
CA ASN A 298 6.58 12.41 -13.75
C ASN A 298 6.43 13.60 -12.77
N LYS A 299 7.09 13.57 -11.59
CA LYS A 299 7.12 14.68 -10.64
C LYS A 299 7.78 15.94 -11.22
N LEU A 300 8.84 15.80 -12.02
CA LEU A 300 9.45 16.92 -12.73
C LEU A 300 8.48 17.52 -13.73
N ASP A 301 7.82 16.72 -14.54
CA ASP A 301 6.84 17.17 -15.53
C ASP A 301 5.64 17.86 -14.86
N GLN A 302 5.16 17.34 -13.72
CA GLN A 302 4.13 17.99 -12.91
C GLN A 302 4.60 19.34 -12.40
N ASN A 303 5.84 19.43 -11.91
CA ASN A 303 6.39 20.69 -11.40
C ASN A 303 6.57 21.73 -12.51
N ASP A 304 6.98 21.33 -13.71
CA ASP A 304 7.05 22.22 -14.88
C ASP A 304 5.66 22.78 -15.26
N LEU A 305 4.60 21.99 -15.08
CA LEU A 305 3.23 22.46 -15.22
C LEU A 305 2.84 23.43 -14.08
N ASN A 306 3.25 23.15 -12.84
CA ASN A 306 3.04 24.05 -11.71
C ASN A 306 3.70 25.42 -11.93
N ILE A 307 4.91 25.45 -12.51
CA ILE A 307 5.57 26.70 -12.91
C ILE A 307 4.73 27.46 -13.95
N LYS A 308 4.17 26.77 -14.95
CA LYS A 308 3.29 27.38 -15.97
C LYS A 308 1.99 27.90 -15.35
N ILE A 309 1.39 27.15 -14.43
CA ILE A 309 0.18 27.53 -13.69
C ILE A 309 0.47 28.77 -12.81
N ALA A 310 1.59 28.79 -12.11
CA ALA A 310 2.00 29.95 -11.31
C ALA A 310 2.23 31.19 -12.18
N LYS A 311 2.91 31.06 -13.34
CA LYS A 311 3.13 32.15 -14.28
C LYS A 311 1.82 32.71 -14.84
N ALA A 312 0.78 31.92 -14.98
CA ALA A 312 -0.53 32.34 -15.46
C ALA A 312 -1.19 33.39 -14.55
N GLY A 313 -0.79 33.47 -13.27
CA GLY A 313 -1.28 34.50 -12.33
C GLY A 313 -0.98 35.96 -12.73
N LYS A 314 -0.07 36.21 -13.69
CA LYS A 314 0.22 37.55 -14.27
C LYS A 314 -0.61 37.82 -15.52
N LEU A 315 -1.30 36.85 -16.06
CA LEU A 315 -2.02 36.98 -17.31
C LEU A 315 -3.48 37.39 -17.06
N PRO A 316 -4.14 38.07 -18.01
CA PRO A 316 -5.55 38.40 -17.91
C PRO A 316 -6.41 37.14 -17.75
N THR A 317 -7.55 37.27 -17.07
CA THR A 317 -8.61 36.28 -17.03
C THR A 317 -9.83 36.80 -17.76
N ILE A 318 -10.35 36.04 -18.72
CA ILE A 318 -11.55 36.36 -19.47
C ILE A 318 -12.63 35.36 -19.03
N SER A 319 -13.75 35.90 -18.55
CA SER A 319 -14.89 35.08 -18.09
C SER A 319 -16.18 35.57 -18.74
N ALA A 320 -17.10 34.70 -18.96
CA ALA A 320 -18.48 35.01 -19.31
C ALA A 320 -19.41 34.57 -18.16
N ASN A 321 -20.42 35.36 -17.90
CA ASN A 321 -21.48 35.00 -16.97
C ASN A 321 -22.83 35.31 -17.63
N ALA A 322 -23.83 34.49 -17.28
CA ALA A 322 -25.22 34.72 -17.67
C ALA A 322 -26.13 34.21 -16.56
N GLY A 323 -27.24 34.89 -16.35
CA GLY A 323 -28.13 34.45 -15.30
C GLY A 323 -29.51 35.12 -15.37
N ALA A 324 -30.39 34.54 -14.53
CA ALA A 324 -31.71 35.10 -14.28
C ALA A 324 -31.85 35.30 -12.78
N THR A 325 -32.42 36.42 -12.41
CA THR A 325 -32.68 36.80 -11.01
C THR A 325 -34.11 37.32 -10.83
N THR A 326 -34.66 37.11 -9.65
CA THR A 326 -35.88 37.77 -9.23
C THR A 326 -35.88 37.96 -7.72
N SER A 327 -36.73 38.87 -7.22
CA SER A 327 -36.79 39.18 -5.83
C SER A 327 -38.22 39.43 -5.36
N THR A 328 -38.45 39.27 -4.07
CA THR A 328 -39.72 39.53 -3.39
C THR A 328 -39.45 40.30 -2.10
N THR A 329 -40.37 41.13 -1.70
CA THR A 329 -40.30 41.85 -0.41
C THR A 329 -41.69 42.00 0.19
N SER A 330 -41.82 41.95 1.53
CA SER A 330 -43.06 42.24 2.21
C SER A 330 -43.41 43.76 2.18
N MET A 331 -42.46 44.61 1.83
CA MET A 331 -42.69 46.05 1.68
C MET A 331 -43.52 46.39 0.43
N ASN A 332 -43.60 45.47 -0.53
CA ASN A 332 -44.46 45.58 -1.69
C ASN A 332 -45.77 44.83 -1.47
N LYS A 333 -46.91 45.56 -1.66
CA LYS A 333 -48.25 45.02 -1.45
C LYS A 333 -48.70 43.98 -2.49
N ASN A 334 -47.97 43.85 -3.62
CA ASN A 334 -48.24 42.87 -4.64
C ASN A 334 -47.99 41.46 -4.09
N GLY A 335 -48.82 40.49 -4.45
CA GLY A 335 -48.64 39.12 -4.06
C GLY A 335 -47.29 38.54 -4.59
N TRP A 336 -46.77 37.53 -3.90
CA TRP A 336 -45.49 36.91 -4.16
C TRP A 336 -45.27 36.54 -5.65
N GLY A 337 -46.27 35.88 -6.28
CA GLY A 337 -46.17 35.49 -7.69
C GLY A 337 -46.09 36.68 -8.67
N SER A 338 -46.80 37.80 -8.35
CA SER A 338 -46.73 39.01 -9.13
C SER A 338 -45.31 39.65 -9.02
N GLN A 339 -44.77 39.73 -7.80
CA GLN A 339 -43.41 40.25 -7.58
C GLN A 339 -42.34 39.40 -8.32
N MET A 340 -42.44 38.06 -8.23
CA MET A 340 -41.59 37.12 -8.92
C MET A 340 -41.56 37.39 -10.44
N LYS A 341 -42.72 37.66 -11.03
CA LYS A 341 -42.85 37.99 -12.45
C LYS A 341 -42.31 39.39 -12.79
N THR A 342 -42.69 40.39 -12.01
CA THR A 342 -42.37 41.79 -12.26
C THR A 342 -40.88 42.08 -12.06
N ASN A 343 -40.26 41.46 -11.05
CA ASN A 343 -38.86 41.67 -10.72
C ASN A 343 -37.92 40.68 -11.45
N PHE A 344 -38.48 39.88 -12.34
CA PHE A 344 -37.69 38.92 -13.13
C PHE A 344 -36.77 39.67 -14.12
N SER A 345 -35.48 39.38 -14.07
CA SER A 345 -34.48 39.94 -15.00
C SER A 345 -33.55 38.87 -15.47
N MET A 346 -33.11 38.95 -16.69
CA MET A 346 -32.05 38.12 -17.28
C MET A 346 -30.95 39.03 -17.81
N GLY A 347 -29.72 38.60 -17.61
CA GLY A 347 -28.56 39.34 -18.12
C GLY A 347 -27.36 38.42 -18.31
N GLY A 348 -26.40 38.90 -19.06
CA GLY A 348 -25.12 38.24 -19.25
C GLY A 348 -24.05 39.22 -19.66
N GLY A 349 -22.82 38.83 -19.43
CA GLY A 349 -21.68 39.70 -19.74
C GLY A 349 -20.38 38.95 -19.91
N ILE A 350 -19.39 39.61 -20.49
CA ILE A 350 -18.02 39.17 -20.55
C ILE A 350 -17.17 40.12 -19.71
N GLY A 351 -16.45 39.53 -18.76
CA GLY A 351 -15.53 40.28 -17.91
C GLY A 351 -14.07 39.97 -18.27
N VAL A 352 -13.22 40.98 -18.25
CA VAL A 352 -11.77 40.83 -18.39
C VAL A 352 -11.12 41.41 -17.13
N SER A 353 -10.40 40.55 -16.40
CA SER A 353 -9.65 40.94 -15.20
C SER A 353 -8.16 40.88 -15.49
N ILE A 354 -7.45 41.99 -15.32
CA ILE A 354 -6.00 42.12 -15.56
C ILE A 354 -5.34 42.43 -14.21
N PRO A 355 -4.52 41.54 -13.64
CA PRO A 355 -3.79 41.83 -12.40
C PRO A 355 -2.65 42.81 -12.68
N LEU A 356 -2.74 44.07 -12.21
CA LEU A 356 -1.70 45.06 -12.36
C LEU A 356 -0.65 44.98 -11.26
N PHE A 357 -1.07 44.72 -10.04
CA PHE A 357 -0.22 44.56 -8.87
C PHE A 357 -0.80 43.51 -7.93
N ASP A 358 -0.03 42.48 -7.61
CA ASP A 358 -0.46 41.31 -6.84
C ASP A 358 0.35 41.11 -5.54
N ASN A 359 0.91 42.18 -4.97
CA ASN A 359 1.73 42.12 -3.75
C ASN A 359 2.82 41.03 -3.80
N ARG A 360 3.45 40.84 -4.99
CA ARG A 360 4.49 39.82 -5.25
C ARG A 360 3.99 38.37 -5.21
N GLN A 361 2.69 38.10 -5.06
CA GLN A 361 2.15 36.74 -4.90
C GLN A 361 2.56 35.79 -6.04
N THR A 362 2.40 36.24 -7.30
CA THR A 362 2.79 35.41 -8.46
C THR A 362 4.29 35.19 -8.53
N LYS A 363 5.11 36.24 -8.30
CA LYS A 363 6.57 36.08 -8.29
C LYS A 363 7.03 35.10 -7.25
N THR A 364 6.46 35.15 -6.06
CA THR A 364 6.76 34.21 -4.97
C THR A 364 6.33 32.79 -5.33
N SER A 365 5.14 32.60 -5.91
CA SER A 365 4.64 31.29 -6.35
C SER A 365 5.54 30.66 -7.43
N VAL A 366 5.99 31.46 -8.41
CA VAL A 366 6.93 31.00 -9.44
C VAL A 366 8.27 30.58 -8.82
N ASN A 367 8.82 31.42 -7.94
CA ASN A 367 10.10 31.12 -7.29
C ASN A 367 10.02 29.89 -6.43
N LYS A 368 8.92 29.70 -5.67
CA LYS A 368 8.69 28.46 -4.89
C LYS A 368 8.63 27.23 -5.80
N ALA A 369 7.96 27.32 -6.94
CA ALA A 369 7.89 26.20 -7.88
C ALA A 369 9.26 25.90 -8.53
N LEU A 370 10.11 26.91 -8.77
CA LEU A 370 11.49 26.72 -9.24
C LEU A 370 12.35 26.04 -8.16
N ILE A 371 12.26 26.50 -6.91
CA ILE A 371 12.96 25.86 -5.78
C ILE A 371 12.51 24.42 -5.61
N GLN A 372 11.21 24.14 -5.75
CA GLN A 372 10.69 22.78 -5.69
C GLN A 372 11.26 21.90 -6.81
N ARG A 373 11.47 22.46 -8.01
CA ARG A 373 12.11 21.75 -9.12
C ARG A 373 13.54 21.32 -8.77
N GLU A 374 14.33 22.24 -8.20
CA GLU A 374 15.69 21.92 -7.74
C GLU A 374 15.68 20.86 -6.63
N SER A 375 14.73 20.93 -5.70
CA SER A 375 14.55 19.91 -4.67
C SER A 375 14.30 18.52 -5.29
N ILE A 376 13.43 18.42 -6.29
CA ILE A 376 13.14 17.15 -6.98
C ILE A 376 14.42 16.62 -7.68
N LEU A 377 15.23 17.48 -8.28
CA LEU A 377 16.49 17.06 -8.91
C LEU A 377 17.49 16.51 -7.88
N LEU A 378 17.54 17.09 -6.69
CA LEU A 378 18.35 16.57 -5.59
C LEU A 378 17.80 15.25 -5.05
N ASP A 379 16.48 15.11 -4.96
CA ASP A 379 15.84 13.85 -4.56
C ASP A 379 16.16 12.72 -5.56
N ILE A 380 16.14 13.00 -6.87
CA ILE A 380 16.54 12.06 -7.91
C ILE A 380 17.99 11.61 -7.70
N LYS A 381 18.90 12.54 -7.49
CA LYS A 381 20.33 12.24 -7.27
C LYS A 381 20.53 11.41 -6.01
N ASN A 382 19.83 11.73 -4.94
CA ASN A 382 19.87 10.97 -3.70
C ASN A 382 19.35 9.54 -3.91
N GLU A 383 18.26 9.37 -4.63
CA GLU A 383 17.68 8.05 -4.90
C GLU A 383 18.55 7.20 -5.84
N GLN A 384 19.21 7.84 -6.82
CA GLN A 384 20.20 7.18 -7.64
C GLN A 384 21.39 6.63 -6.81
N THR A 385 21.85 7.42 -5.83
CA THR A 385 22.92 7.00 -4.92
C THR A 385 22.48 5.84 -4.04
N LYS A 386 21.27 5.89 -3.49
CA LYS A 386 20.71 4.79 -2.69
C LYS A 386 20.53 3.52 -3.50
N LEU A 387 19.99 3.63 -4.72
CA LEU A 387 19.84 2.49 -5.62
C LEU A 387 21.19 1.86 -5.94
N TYR A 388 22.20 2.67 -6.27
CA TYR A 388 23.54 2.19 -6.52
C TYR A 388 24.10 1.39 -5.33
N SER A 389 24.04 1.98 -4.13
CA SER A 389 24.50 1.32 -2.89
C SER A 389 23.71 0.04 -2.57
N THR A 390 22.40 0.03 -2.84
CA THR A 390 21.57 -1.16 -2.64
C THR A 390 21.96 -2.29 -3.61
N ILE A 391 22.14 -1.97 -4.89
CA ILE A 391 22.58 -2.95 -5.91
C ILE A 391 23.98 -3.45 -5.59
N GLU A 392 24.90 -2.56 -5.21
CA GLU A 392 26.28 -2.93 -4.81
C GLU A 392 26.24 -3.90 -3.63
N ASN A 393 25.46 -3.63 -2.60
CA ASN A 393 25.32 -4.49 -1.44
C ASN A 393 24.79 -5.89 -1.82
N TYR A 394 23.70 -5.97 -2.58
CA TYR A 394 23.17 -7.27 -3.04
C TYR A 394 24.14 -8.00 -3.98
N TRP A 395 24.84 -7.28 -4.83
CA TRP A 395 25.85 -7.87 -5.71
C TRP A 395 27.05 -8.45 -4.93
N LEU A 396 27.54 -7.72 -3.92
CA LEU A 396 28.58 -8.18 -3.01
C LEU A 396 28.11 -9.39 -2.20
N GLN A 397 26.90 -9.37 -1.67
CA GLN A 397 26.30 -10.49 -0.93
C GLN A 397 26.18 -11.72 -1.83
N ALA A 398 25.69 -11.58 -3.06
CA ALA A 398 25.55 -12.69 -4.00
C ALA A 398 26.91 -13.34 -4.31
N ASN A 399 27.95 -12.55 -4.59
CA ASN A 399 29.31 -13.06 -4.83
C ASN A 399 29.92 -13.72 -3.59
N THR A 400 29.70 -13.13 -2.41
CA THR A 400 30.16 -13.67 -1.13
C THR A 400 29.48 -15.01 -0.83
N ASN A 401 28.15 -15.06 -0.94
CA ASN A 401 27.37 -16.28 -0.71
C ASN A 401 27.79 -17.39 -1.67
N GLN A 402 28.02 -17.07 -2.95
CA GLN A 402 28.48 -18.04 -3.93
C GLN A 402 29.90 -18.59 -3.59
N SER A 403 30.78 -17.73 -3.10
CA SER A 403 32.13 -18.14 -2.66
C SER A 403 32.05 -18.97 -1.37
N GLN A 404 31.22 -18.57 -0.42
CA GLN A 404 30.97 -19.33 0.81
C GLN A 404 30.37 -20.70 0.51
N PHE A 405 29.43 -20.80 -0.45
CA PHE A 405 28.86 -22.05 -0.89
C PHE A 405 29.92 -23.02 -1.43
N LYS A 406 30.83 -22.51 -2.32
CA LYS A 406 31.94 -23.33 -2.84
C LYS A 406 32.83 -23.83 -1.71
N ALA A 407 33.20 -22.98 -0.78
CA ALA A 407 34.05 -23.33 0.37
C ALA A 407 33.36 -24.33 1.31
N ALA A 408 32.08 -24.10 1.64
CA ALA A 408 31.29 -24.96 2.49
C ALA A 408 31.12 -26.38 1.89
N LYS A 409 30.94 -26.46 0.57
CA LYS A 409 30.87 -27.75 -0.14
C LYS A 409 32.17 -28.57 -0.02
N VAL A 410 33.32 -27.93 -0.19
CA VAL A 410 34.61 -28.58 -0.01
C VAL A 410 34.83 -28.99 1.43
N SER A 411 34.53 -28.09 2.39
CA SER A 411 34.65 -28.35 3.83
C SER A 411 33.80 -29.53 4.27
N SER A 412 32.52 -29.56 3.87
CA SER A 412 31.61 -30.65 4.19
C SER A 412 32.08 -32.00 3.63
N LYS A 413 32.50 -32.03 2.37
CA LYS A 413 33.07 -33.26 1.77
C LYS A 413 34.31 -33.76 2.51
N SER A 414 35.22 -32.85 2.87
CA SER A 414 36.43 -33.20 3.61
C SER A 414 36.12 -33.69 5.04
N ALA A 415 35.19 -33.00 5.73
CA ALA A 415 34.75 -33.42 7.05
C ALA A 415 34.07 -34.81 7.03
N GLN A 416 33.21 -35.08 6.03
CA GLN A 416 32.61 -36.41 5.84
C GLN A 416 33.67 -37.48 5.62
N THR A 417 34.63 -37.27 4.74
CA THR A 417 35.72 -38.19 4.50
C THR A 417 36.54 -38.46 5.76
N SER A 418 36.85 -37.40 6.53
CA SER A 418 37.55 -37.51 7.81
C SER A 418 36.77 -38.37 8.84
N TYR A 419 35.50 -38.13 8.92
CA TYR A 419 34.65 -38.91 9.83
C TYR A 419 34.55 -40.39 9.45
N ASP A 420 34.36 -40.66 8.18
CA ASP A 420 34.28 -42.03 7.71
C ASP A 420 35.57 -42.82 8.05
N LEU A 421 36.74 -42.21 7.77
CA LEU A 421 38.05 -42.80 8.12
C LEU A 421 38.27 -42.96 9.62
N LEU A 422 37.90 -41.92 10.42
CA LEU A 422 38.02 -42.00 11.89
C LEU A 422 37.04 -42.99 12.50
N SER A 423 35.84 -43.11 11.93
CA SER A 423 34.81 -44.12 12.35
C SER A 423 35.31 -45.53 12.09
N GLU A 424 35.95 -45.78 10.95
CA GLU A 424 36.57 -47.09 10.64
C GLU A 424 37.75 -47.42 11.57
N GLN A 425 38.66 -46.47 11.80
CA GLN A 425 39.75 -46.64 12.75
C GLN A 425 39.23 -46.95 14.18
N PHE A 426 38.14 -46.31 14.59
CA PHE A 426 37.53 -46.57 15.88
C PHE A 426 36.92 -47.99 15.95
N LYS A 427 36.21 -48.43 14.89
CA LYS A 427 35.65 -49.77 14.81
C LYS A 427 36.75 -50.85 14.89
N LEU A 428 37.89 -50.59 14.32
CA LEU A 428 39.04 -51.48 14.33
C LEU A 428 39.87 -51.41 15.63
N GLY A 429 39.47 -50.57 16.61
CA GLY A 429 40.17 -50.40 17.87
C GLY A 429 41.53 -49.69 17.77
N LEU A 430 41.85 -49.10 16.63
CA LEU A 430 43.11 -48.41 16.36
C LEU A 430 43.20 -47.00 16.96
N LYS A 431 42.06 -46.44 17.40
CA LYS A 431 41.97 -45.11 18.01
C LYS A 431 41.15 -45.16 19.27
N ARG A 432 41.73 -44.62 20.37
CA ARG A 432 41.03 -44.38 21.64
C ARG A 432 40.65 -42.92 21.73
N GLY A 433 39.37 -42.58 21.79
CA GLY A 433 38.92 -41.22 21.97
C GLY A 433 37.44 -41.03 21.59
N ILE A 434 36.87 -39.91 21.97
CA ILE A 434 35.54 -39.49 21.56
C ILE A 434 35.60 -39.14 20.09
N LEU A 435 34.78 -39.80 19.25
CA LEU A 435 34.54 -39.31 17.89
C LEU A 435 33.81 -37.98 18.01
N THR A 436 34.52 -36.91 17.72
CA THR A 436 33.85 -35.62 17.55
C THR A 436 32.89 -35.76 16.37
N PRO A 437 31.61 -35.50 16.56
CA PRO A 437 30.69 -35.49 15.45
C PRO A 437 31.13 -34.50 14.40
N ILE A 438 30.91 -34.81 13.15
CA ILE A 438 31.02 -33.83 12.09
C ILE A 438 30.01 -32.73 12.42
N PRO A 439 30.40 -31.45 12.41
CA PRO A 439 29.40 -30.41 12.39
C PRO A 439 28.50 -30.71 11.17
N PRO A 440 27.17 -30.76 11.37
CA PRO A 440 26.25 -31.05 10.29
C PRO A 440 26.56 -30.10 9.13
N PRO A 441 26.42 -30.56 7.88
CA PRO A 441 26.87 -29.82 6.73
C PRO A 441 26.19 -28.45 6.67
N MET A 442 26.97 -27.38 6.95
CA MET A 442 26.52 -25.99 6.70
C MET A 442 26.09 -25.79 5.24
N LEU A 443 26.27 -26.83 4.40
CA LEU A 443 25.98 -26.80 2.97
C LEU A 443 24.54 -26.41 2.68
N LYS A 444 23.57 -26.91 3.47
CA LYS A 444 22.16 -26.61 3.24
C LYS A 444 21.78 -25.19 3.65
N LEU A 445 22.46 -24.60 4.63
CA LEU A 445 22.24 -23.22 5.07
C LEU A 445 22.74 -22.17 4.06
N VAL A 446 23.64 -22.52 3.17
CA VAL A 446 24.19 -21.60 2.14
C VAL A 446 23.37 -21.66 0.84
N PHE A 447 22.49 -22.65 0.69
CA PHE A 447 21.65 -22.86 -0.50
C PHE A 447 20.43 -21.92 -0.56
N ILE A 448 20.09 -21.27 0.51
CA ILE A 448 18.91 -20.44 0.67
C ILE A 448 19.32 -18.97 0.68
#